data_0b8b8f0c0735dd4bcd190906d46dc18a
#
_entry.id   0b8b8f0c0735dd4bcd190906d46dc18a
#
_cell.length_a   1.000
_cell.length_b   1.000
_cell.length_c   1.000
_cell.angle_alpha   90.00
_cell.angle_beta   90.00
_cell.angle_gamma   90.00
#
_symmetry.space_group_name_H-M   'P 1'
#
loop_
_entity.id
_entity.type
_entity.pdbx_description
1 polymer ?
#
loop_
_entity_poly.entity_id
_entity_poly.type
_entity_poly.pdbx_seq_one_letter_code
_entity_poly.pdbx_strand_id
1 'polypeptide(L)'
;MNDMTAARKNALSTLNPELVRARAKVLAREDRELKAELIIIRQESGLTQKELADIMGVTQQAIHKLERYDSDPKASTLRRYANALGAFYEHQVHKDQGQSVWLAARREWETARTTTVSVSSADGGGAPAAGRSWRTVKQSDFGLAR
;
A
#
# COMPACT_ATOMS: atom_id res chain seq x y z
N MET A 1 9.25 41.28 7.21
CA MET A 1 8.53 40.04 7.59
C MET A 1 7.59 39.50 6.51
N ASN A 2 7.37 40.23 5.41
CA ASN A 2 6.43 39.85 4.34
C ASN A 2 7.03 38.98 3.20
N ASP A 3 8.35 38.89 3.10
CA ASP A 3 9.00 38.25 1.94
C ASP A 3 8.98 36.70 2.00
N MET A 4 9.11 36.13 3.19
CA MET A 4 9.02 34.66 3.38
C MET A 4 7.59 34.11 3.11
N THR A 5 6.56 34.92 3.35
CA THR A 5 5.17 34.50 3.13
C THR A 5 4.82 34.50 1.64
N ALA A 6 5.36 35.45 0.88
CA ALA A 6 5.22 35.52 -0.58
C ALA A 6 5.97 34.40 -1.28
N ALA A 7 7.21 34.10 -0.86
CA ALA A 7 8.01 32.98 -1.37
C ALA A 7 7.34 31.62 -1.08
N ARG A 8 6.72 31.46 0.10
CA ARG A 8 5.97 30.27 0.47
C ARG A 8 4.68 30.09 -0.34
N LYS A 9 3.95 31.19 -0.60
CA LYS A 9 2.77 31.19 -1.49
C LYS A 9 3.16 30.85 -2.93
N ASN A 10 4.27 31.41 -3.42
CA ASN A 10 4.76 31.10 -4.76
C ASN A 10 5.25 29.65 -4.89
N ALA A 11 5.90 29.10 -3.88
CA ALA A 11 6.29 27.68 -3.86
C ALA A 11 5.08 26.73 -3.89
N LEU A 12 3.97 27.12 -3.26
CA LEU A 12 2.72 26.35 -3.28
C LEU A 12 1.95 26.51 -4.60
N SER A 13 2.02 27.69 -5.24
CA SER A 13 1.36 27.96 -6.51
C SER A 13 2.09 27.33 -7.71
N THR A 14 3.37 27.01 -7.57
CA THR A 14 4.17 26.31 -8.59
C THR A 14 4.05 24.77 -8.53
N LEU A 15 3.20 24.22 -7.67
CA LEU A 15 2.96 22.78 -7.65
C LEU A 15 2.19 22.39 -8.92
N ASN A 16 2.88 21.75 -9.86
CA ASN A 16 2.27 21.19 -11.04
C ASN A 16 1.08 20.29 -10.63
N PRO A 17 -0.16 20.58 -11.07
CA PRO A 17 -1.34 19.80 -10.67
C PRO A 17 -1.25 18.30 -10.98
N GLU A 18 -0.57 17.93 -12.06
CA GLU A 18 -0.32 16.53 -12.42
C GLU A 18 0.57 15.84 -11.39
N LEU A 19 1.63 16.52 -10.95
CA LEU A 19 2.53 16.02 -9.92
C LEU A 19 1.81 15.84 -8.58
N VAL A 20 0.94 16.78 -8.21
CA VAL A 20 0.12 16.69 -6.99
C VAL A 20 -0.83 15.50 -7.06
N ARG A 21 -1.52 15.30 -8.18
CA ARG A 21 -2.43 14.18 -8.39
C ARG A 21 -1.68 12.84 -8.39
N ALA A 22 -0.54 12.78 -9.06
CA ALA A 22 0.29 11.57 -9.09
C ALA A 22 0.80 11.20 -7.69
N ARG A 23 1.27 12.16 -6.90
CA ARG A 23 1.66 11.94 -5.49
C ARG A 23 0.51 11.43 -4.65
N ALA A 24 -0.66 12.05 -4.76
CA ALA A 24 -1.84 11.62 -4.01
C ALA A 24 -2.22 10.16 -4.33
N LYS A 25 -2.15 9.76 -5.59
CA LYS A 25 -2.39 8.36 -6.00
C LYS A 25 -1.35 7.40 -5.40
N VAL A 26 -0.06 7.77 -5.45
CA VAL A 26 1.02 6.94 -4.89
C VAL A 26 0.86 6.81 -3.37
N LEU A 27 0.68 7.91 -2.65
CA LEU A 27 0.52 7.88 -1.19
C LEU A 27 -0.69 7.05 -0.76
N ALA A 28 -1.85 7.25 -1.39
CA ALA A 28 -3.05 6.48 -1.08
C ALA A 28 -2.90 4.99 -1.41
N ARG A 29 -2.03 4.64 -2.34
CA ARG A 29 -1.70 3.25 -2.65
C ARG A 29 -0.81 2.64 -1.58
N GLU A 30 0.25 3.33 -1.15
CA GLU A 30 1.16 2.86 -0.11
C GLU A 30 0.41 2.59 1.20
N ASP A 31 -0.55 3.46 1.58
CA ASP A 31 -1.40 3.24 2.75
C ASP A 31 -2.25 1.95 2.63
N ARG A 32 -2.82 1.71 1.44
CA ARG A 32 -3.59 0.48 1.19
C ARG A 32 -2.72 -0.77 1.17
N GLU A 33 -1.52 -0.69 0.60
CA GLU A 33 -0.57 -1.79 0.56
C GLU A 33 -0.10 -2.17 1.96
N LEU A 34 0.28 -1.19 2.78
CA LEU A 34 0.63 -1.42 4.17
C LEU A 34 -0.49 -2.15 4.93
N LYS A 35 -1.73 -1.69 4.77
CA LYS A 35 -2.89 -2.34 5.39
C LYS A 35 -3.06 -3.77 4.89
N ALA A 36 -2.97 -3.99 3.59
CA ALA A 36 -3.10 -5.31 2.98
C ALA A 36 -2.02 -6.29 3.46
N GLU A 37 -0.77 -5.84 3.57
CA GLU A 37 0.34 -6.64 4.09
C GLU A 37 0.09 -7.06 5.55
N LEU A 38 -0.40 -6.16 6.40
CA LEU A 38 -0.75 -6.49 7.77
C LEU A 38 -1.90 -7.51 7.85
N ILE A 39 -2.89 -7.42 6.97
CA ILE A 39 -3.99 -8.40 6.91
C ILE A 39 -3.46 -9.77 6.49
N ILE A 40 -2.54 -9.83 5.52
CA ILE A 40 -1.90 -11.07 5.09
C ILE A 40 -1.14 -11.70 6.26
N ILE A 41 -0.33 -10.93 7.01
CA ILE A 41 0.39 -11.44 8.19
C ILE A 41 -0.58 -12.02 9.22
N ARG A 42 -1.73 -11.37 9.49
CA ARG A 42 -2.74 -11.93 10.37
C ARG A 42 -3.25 -13.28 9.88
N GLN A 43 -3.57 -13.38 8.59
CA GLN A 43 -4.09 -14.61 7.99
C GLN A 43 -3.06 -15.73 8.01
N GLU A 44 -1.82 -15.43 7.70
CA GLU A 44 -0.70 -16.39 7.75
C GLU A 44 -0.41 -16.86 9.18
N SER A 45 -0.62 -16.01 10.17
CA SER A 45 -0.53 -16.35 11.59
C SER A 45 -1.71 -17.19 12.10
N GLY A 46 -2.72 -17.46 11.26
CA GLY A 46 -3.92 -18.20 11.62
C GLY A 46 -4.88 -17.45 12.56
N LEU A 47 -4.62 -16.17 12.85
CA LEU A 47 -5.45 -15.37 13.73
C LEU A 47 -6.75 -14.94 13.06
N THR A 48 -7.87 -15.20 13.70
CA THR A 48 -9.18 -14.69 13.29
C THR A 48 -9.31 -13.20 13.65
N GLN A 49 -10.23 -12.51 13.00
CA GLN A 49 -10.56 -11.11 13.37
C GLN A 49 -11.01 -10.97 14.83
N LYS A 50 -11.67 -11.99 15.37
CA LYS A 50 -12.12 -12.01 16.76
C LYS A 50 -10.95 -12.10 17.73
N GLU A 51 -10.05 -13.06 17.52
CA GLU A 51 -8.86 -13.24 18.37
C GLU A 51 -7.98 -11.99 18.34
N LEU A 52 -7.77 -11.40 17.17
CA LEU A 52 -7.02 -10.15 17.09
C LEU A 52 -7.74 -8.99 17.80
N ALA A 53 -9.07 -8.92 17.71
CA ALA A 53 -9.85 -7.93 18.44
C ALA A 53 -9.69 -8.08 19.96
N ASP A 54 -9.71 -9.32 20.47
CA ASP A 54 -9.49 -9.63 21.87
C ASP A 54 -8.06 -9.20 22.31
N ILE A 55 -7.03 -9.49 21.53
CA ILE A 55 -5.64 -9.06 21.79
C ILE A 55 -5.54 -7.52 21.82
N MET A 56 -6.20 -6.84 20.90
CA MET A 56 -6.18 -5.37 20.81
C MET A 56 -7.11 -4.67 21.82
N GLY A 57 -7.97 -5.40 22.52
CA GLY A 57 -8.98 -4.85 23.42
C GLY A 57 -10.04 -4.00 22.69
N VAL A 58 -10.46 -4.44 21.50
CA VAL A 58 -11.46 -3.78 20.66
C VAL A 58 -12.54 -4.78 20.24
N THR A 59 -13.60 -4.32 19.59
CA THR A 59 -14.65 -5.21 19.06
C THR A 59 -14.21 -5.87 17.76
N GLN A 60 -14.70 -7.07 17.48
CA GLN A 60 -14.51 -7.73 16.18
C GLN A 60 -14.98 -6.85 15.01
N GLN A 61 -16.09 -6.13 15.21
CA GLN A 61 -16.60 -5.19 14.19
C GLN A 61 -15.63 -4.06 13.90
N ALA A 62 -14.87 -3.60 14.91
CA ALA A 62 -13.83 -2.58 14.71
C ALA A 62 -12.69 -3.11 13.81
N ILE A 63 -12.26 -4.36 14.04
CA ILE A 63 -11.27 -5.01 13.17
C ILE A 63 -11.84 -5.24 11.78
N HIS A 64 -13.04 -5.74 11.63
CA HIS A 64 -13.71 -5.91 10.35
C HIS A 64 -13.78 -4.59 9.57
N LYS A 65 -14.18 -3.50 10.23
CA LYS A 65 -14.22 -2.16 9.61
C LYS A 65 -12.83 -1.67 9.20
N LEU A 66 -11.80 -1.92 10.02
CA LEU A 66 -10.42 -1.56 9.71
C LEU A 66 -9.91 -2.28 8.46
N GLU A 67 -10.20 -3.57 8.32
CA GLU A 67 -9.73 -4.41 7.22
C GLU A 67 -10.49 -4.17 5.89
N ARG A 68 -11.60 -3.46 5.91
CA ARG A 68 -12.31 -3.11 4.65
C ARG A 68 -11.40 -2.35 3.71
N TYR A 69 -11.55 -2.63 2.41
CA TYR A 69 -10.75 -1.99 1.35
C TYR A 69 -10.87 -0.45 1.38
N ASP A 70 -12.07 0.05 1.59
CA ASP A 70 -12.43 1.47 1.59
C ASP A 70 -12.15 2.20 2.92
N SER A 71 -11.63 1.50 3.92
CA SER A 71 -11.30 2.11 5.22
C SER A 71 -9.98 2.85 5.19
N ASP A 72 -9.95 3.97 5.87
CA ASP A 72 -8.76 4.80 6.11
C ASP A 72 -8.46 4.86 7.62
N PRO A 73 -7.80 3.84 8.16
CA PRO A 73 -7.47 3.79 9.58
C PRO A 73 -6.36 4.78 9.93
N LYS A 74 -6.45 5.35 11.12
CA LYS A 74 -5.37 6.21 11.64
C LYS A 74 -4.06 5.40 11.76
N ALA A 75 -2.93 6.04 11.50
CA ALA A 75 -1.59 5.44 11.66
C ALA A 75 -1.38 4.84 13.06
N SER A 76 -1.96 5.45 14.11
CA SER A 76 -1.93 4.90 15.48
C SER A 76 -2.66 3.57 15.59
N THR A 77 -3.73 3.39 14.84
CA THR A 77 -4.49 2.13 14.81
C THR A 77 -3.70 1.05 14.08
N LEU A 78 -3.06 1.39 12.95
CA LEU A 78 -2.19 0.46 12.21
C LEU A 78 -0.99 0.02 13.06
N ARG A 79 -0.37 0.93 13.83
CA ARG A 79 0.70 0.56 14.77
C ARG A 79 0.25 -0.41 15.85
N ARG A 80 -0.94 -0.21 16.41
CA ARG A 80 -1.50 -1.15 17.41
C ARG A 80 -1.81 -2.51 16.77
N TYR A 81 -2.33 -2.51 15.56
CA TYR A 81 -2.60 -3.71 14.78
C TYR A 81 -1.30 -4.49 14.50
N ALA A 82 -0.27 -3.83 13.97
CA ALA A 82 1.04 -4.44 13.73
C ALA A 82 1.65 -5.00 15.03
N ASN A 83 1.62 -4.22 16.12
CA ASN A 83 2.14 -4.67 17.41
C ASN A 83 1.40 -5.91 17.94
N ALA A 84 0.08 -5.99 17.78
CA ALA A 84 -0.70 -7.15 18.17
C ALA A 84 -0.36 -8.43 17.36
N LEU A 85 0.12 -8.26 16.13
CA LEU A 85 0.61 -9.34 15.28
C LEU A 85 2.09 -9.70 15.50
N GLY A 86 2.82 -8.92 16.31
CA GLY A 86 4.28 -9.02 16.38
C GLY A 86 4.99 -8.60 15.08
N ALA A 87 4.34 -7.83 14.24
CA ALA A 87 4.87 -7.30 12.99
C ALA A 87 5.44 -5.89 13.18
N PHE A 88 6.39 -5.50 12.34
CA PHE A 88 6.86 -4.12 12.26
C PHE A 88 6.90 -3.67 10.80
N TYR A 89 6.84 -2.37 10.59
CA TYR A 89 6.97 -1.75 9.27
C TYR A 89 7.78 -0.46 9.39
N GLU A 90 8.45 -0.10 8.32
CA GLU A 90 9.27 1.11 8.24
C GLU A 90 8.70 2.07 7.22
N HIS A 91 8.78 3.36 7.52
CA HIS A 91 8.43 4.43 6.60
C HIS A 91 9.68 5.15 6.12
N GLN A 92 9.82 5.30 4.82
CA GLN A 92 10.84 6.13 4.21
C GLN A 92 10.19 7.36 3.58
N VAL A 93 10.73 8.55 3.88
CA VAL A 93 10.22 9.80 3.36
C VAL A 93 11.23 10.40 2.42
N HIS A 94 10.84 10.61 1.18
CA HIS A 94 11.68 11.21 0.15
C HIS A 94 11.01 12.46 -0.43
N LYS A 95 11.83 13.42 -0.86
CA LYS A 95 11.34 14.55 -1.62
C LYS A 95 10.97 14.09 -3.03
N ASP A 96 9.75 14.37 -3.46
CA ASP A 96 9.32 14.07 -4.82
C ASP A 96 9.97 15.06 -5.82
N GLN A 97 10.73 14.51 -6.75
CA GLN A 97 11.39 15.22 -7.84
C GLN A 97 10.81 14.81 -9.23
N GLY A 98 9.57 14.29 -9.25
CA GLY A 98 8.89 13.81 -10.45
C GLY A 98 8.69 12.29 -10.49
N GLN A 99 9.24 11.54 -9.53
CA GLN A 99 9.12 10.08 -9.50
C GLN A 99 7.67 9.61 -9.38
N SER A 100 6.83 10.40 -8.71
CA SER A 100 5.41 10.07 -8.51
C SER A 100 4.64 9.97 -9.83
N VAL A 101 4.95 10.79 -10.83
CA VAL A 101 4.31 10.73 -12.15
C VAL A 101 4.59 9.38 -12.81
N TRP A 102 5.85 8.98 -12.81
CA TRP A 102 6.26 7.70 -13.38
C TRP A 102 5.69 6.50 -12.61
N LEU A 103 5.70 6.55 -11.28
CA LEU A 103 5.15 5.50 -10.43
C LEU A 103 3.63 5.37 -10.58
N ALA A 104 2.91 6.47 -10.75
CA ALA A 104 1.48 6.45 -10.99
C ALA A 104 1.12 5.83 -12.35
N ALA A 105 1.87 6.20 -13.41
CA ALA A 105 1.66 5.68 -14.75
C ALA A 105 2.03 4.19 -14.88
N ARG A 106 3.08 3.74 -14.22
CA ARG A 106 3.55 2.36 -14.30
C ARG A 106 2.50 1.35 -13.83
N ARG A 107 1.73 1.67 -12.79
CA ARG A 107 0.69 0.76 -12.27
C ARG A 107 -0.61 0.78 -13.05
N GLU A 108 -0.97 1.88 -13.66
CA GLU A 108 -2.10 1.89 -14.60
C GLU A 108 -1.85 0.91 -15.76
N TRP A 109 -0.59 0.79 -16.17
CA TRP A 109 -0.18 -0.15 -17.21
C TRP A 109 -0.10 -1.62 -16.72
N GLU A 110 0.31 -1.88 -15.48
CA GLU A 110 0.33 -3.22 -14.88
C GLU A 110 -1.08 -3.76 -14.66
N THR A 111 -2.01 -2.94 -14.17
CA THR A 111 -3.42 -3.31 -14.01
C THR A 111 -4.10 -3.58 -15.35
N ALA A 112 -3.81 -2.80 -16.40
CA ALA A 112 -4.34 -3.03 -17.73
C ALA A 112 -3.84 -4.36 -18.34
N ARG A 113 -2.62 -4.79 -18.06
CA ARG A 113 -2.11 -6.09 -18.50
C ARG A 113 -2.75 -7.26 -17.80
N THR A 114 -3.06 -7.15 -16.50
CA THR A 114 -3.64 -8.24 -15.71
C THR A 114 -5.09 -8.49 -16.09
N THR A 115 -5.80 -7.49 -16.58
CA THR A 115 -7.21 -7.61 -17.00
C THR A 115 -7.39 -8.31 -18.35
N THR A 116 -6.32 -8.45 -19.15
CA THR A 116 -6.41 -9.01 -20.50
C THR A 116 -6.13 -10.53 -20.58
N VAL A 117 -5.89 -11.23 -19.48
CA VAL A 117 -5.61 -12.68 -19.48
C VAL A 117 -6.65 -13.45 -18.69
N SER A 118 -7.92 -13.20 -18.95
CA SER A 118 -9.00 -14.15 -18.67
C SER A 118 -9.77 -14.41 -19.95
N VAL A 119 -9.11 -14.98 -20.95
CA VAL A 119 -9.78 -15.64 -22.06
C VAL A 119 -9.79 -17.13 -21.77
N SER A 120 -10.99 -17.61 -21.54
CA SER A 120 -11.42 -18.97 -21.51
C SER A 120 -10.51 -19.94 -22.28
N SER A 121 -10.08 -20.99 -21.62
CA SER A 121 -9.92 -22.30 -22.22
C SER A 121 -10.74 -23.26 -21.39
N ALA A 122 -11.97 -23.44 -21.81
CA ALA A 122 -12.64 -24.70 -21.57
C ALA A 122 -11.84 -25.75 -22.38
N ASP A 123 -11.16 -26.64 -21.73
CA ASP A 123 -11.25 -28.08 -21.92
C ASP A 123 -10.07 -28.80 -21.21
N GLY A 124 -10.40 -29.86 -20.47
CA GLY A 124 -9.55 -31.04 -20.32
C GLY A 124 -8.45 -31.06 -19.27
N GLY A 125 -8.76 -31.55 -18.07
CA GLY A 125 -7.93 -32.58 -17.44
C GLY A 125 -6.63 -32.17 -16.72
N GLY A 126 -6.57 -32.46 -15.41
CA GLY A 126 -5.31 -32.79 -14.74
C GLY A 126 -4.78 -31.74 -13.77
N ALA A 127 -4.97 -31.99 -12.47
CA ALA A 127 -4.16 -31.37 -11.42
C ALA A 127 -2.67 -31.73 -11.61
N PRO A 128 -1.75 -30.84 -11.24
CA PRO A 128 -0.97 -31.16 -10.06
C PRO A 128 -0.76 -29.98 -9.10
N ALA A 129 -0.74 -30.34 -7.82
CA ALA A 129 -0.22 -29.56 -6.74
C ALA A 129 1.23 -29.14 -6.99
N ALA A 130 1.54 -27.86 -6.79
CA ALA A 130 2.87 -27.43 -6.39
C ALA A 130 2.80 -25.99 -5.86
N GLY A 131 3.14 -25.85 -4.59
CA GLY A 131 3.27 -24.59 -3.91
C GLY A 131 4.14 -23.59 -4.66
N ARG A 132 3.65 -22.38 -4.84
CA ARG A 132 4.47 -21.24 -5.22
C ARG A 132 4.58 -20.31 -4.03
N SER A 133 5.74 -20.41 -3.43
CA SER A 133 6.27 -19.42 -2.49
C SER A 133 6.37 -18.06 -3.20
N TRP A 134 5.50 -17.12 -2.83
CA TRP A 134 5.62 -15.73 -3.24
C TRP A 134 6.56 -15.02 -2.28
N ARG A 135 7.86 -15.14 -2.51
CA ARG A 135 8.80 -14.18 -1.92
C ARG A 135 8.88 -12.99 -2.86
N THR A 136 8.12 -11.97 -2.57
CA THR A 136 8.35 -10.66 -3.16
C THR A 136 9.51 -10.03 -2.41
N VAL A 137 10.72 -10.22 -2.92
CA VAL A 137 11.87 -9.42 -2.49
C VAL A 137 11.67 -8.05 -3.09
N LYS A 138 11.37 -7.06 -2.28
CA LYS A 138 11.49 -5.64 -2.66
C LYS A 138 12.99 -5.34 -2.78
N GLN A 139 13.54 -5.54 -3.95
CA GLN A 139 14.88 -5.09 -4.28
C GLN A 139 14.77 -3.64 -4.70
N SER A 140 15.05 -2.74 -3.76
CA SER A 140 15.20 -1.31 -4.02
C SER A 140 16.61 -1.05 -4.57
N ASP A 141 16.84 -1.40 -5.82
CA ASP A 141 18.02 -0.98 -6.55
C ASP A 141 17.79 0.42 -7.15
N PHE A 142 17.95 1.43 -6.32
CA PHE A 142 18.29 2.75 -6.82
C PHE A 142 19.83 2.88 -6.82
N GLY A 143 20.45 2.30 -7.82
CA GLY A 143 21.84 2.58 -8.13
C GLY A 143 21.98 4.04 -8.54
N LEU A 144 22.53 4.85 -7.66
CA LEU A 144 23.07 6.16 -7.99
C LEU A 144 24.25 5.92 -8.92
N ALA A 145 24.04 6.10 -10.21
CA ALA A 145 25.14 6.28 -11.16
C ALA A 145 25.80 7.64 -10.88
N ARG A 146 27.08 7.60 -10.63
CA ARG A 146 27.96 8.79 -10.57
C ARG A 146 28.12 9.40 -11.94
#